data_a777e8e98fb7006fe3381969e01ed9bf
#
_entry.id   a777e8e98fb7006fe3381969e01ed9bf
#
_cell.length_a   1.000
_cell.length_b   1.000
_cell.length_c   1.000
_cell.angle_alpha   90.00
_cell.angle_beta   90.00
_cell.angle_gamma   90.00
#
_symmetry.space_group_name_H-M   'P 1'
#
loop_
_entity.id
_entity.type
_entity.pdbx_description
1 polymer ?
#
loop_
_entity_poly.entity_id
_entity_poly.type
_entity_poly.pdbx_seq_one_letter_code
_entity_poly.pdbx_strand_id
1 'polypeptide(L)'
;MKLTFHLLIILFLGFSNVSAQIRPFQGIYNLDSCDFESSACQYVSFTNDSNNVWQLGKPNKVLFDSAYSGNNAIVTDTTNSYPVNNHSYFDVRIVSKNNAPYGNRIISFKHKFDTDSLKDGGYIEVSYDNGNTWNNVIYQNGDRKPAFFATENMYSNNDSLSNGKVGFSGKSKGWIYSRIQWVWVWVMKQYSDTIILRFNFMSDSIQTNKAGWIIDDFMISYVDQGSGVNSILKRSTYLEISPNPINENTKINLMGTIGSNYSITLLNILGQTVKNIDVIDQQAILNNQNLKQGIYFVQLKKEEQVLETKKIIVE
;
A
#
# COMPACT_ATOMS: atom_id res chain seq x y z
N MET A 1 47.61 -73.95 -6.18
CA MET A 1 46.70 -73.22 -7.04
C MET A 1 45.73 -72.50 -6.13
N LYS A 2 46.02 -71.20 -5.86
CA LYS A 2 45.17 -70.33 -4.96
C LYS A 2 44.30 -69.48 -5.85
N LEU A 3 42.97 -69.67 -5.75
CA LEU A 3 41.97 -68.86 -6.41
C LEU A 3 41.73 -67.60 -5.54
N THR A 4 42.08 -66.42 -6.05
CA THR A 4 41.73 -65.15 -5.42
C THR A 4 40.40 -64.66 -5.99
N PHE A 5 39.40 -64.60 -5.13
CA PHE A 5 38.10 -64.00 -5.44
C PHE A 5 38.23 -62.45 -5.32
N HIS A 6 38.04 -61.73 -6.42
CA HIS A 6 37.89 -60.28 -6.39
C HIS A 6 36.41 -59.93 -6.21
N LEU A 7 36.11 -59.35 -5.07
CA LEU A 7 34.78 -58.82 -4.75
C LEU A 7 34.64 -57.45 -5.41
N LEU A 8 33.81 -57.37 -6.45
CA LEU A 8 33.50 -56.10 -7.12
C LEU A 8 32.38 -55.39 -6.32
N ILE A 9 32.71 -54.35 -5.55
CA ILE A 9 31.75 -53.52 -4.88
C ILE A 9 31.21 -52.51 -5.89
N ILE A 10 29.95 -52.71 -6.35
CA ILE A 10 29.22 -51.75 -7.17
C ILE A 10 28.59 -50.73 -6.22
N LEU A 11 29.18 -49.54 -6.21
CA LEU A 11 28.64 -48.38 -5.50
C LEU A 11 27.41 -47.83 -6.27
N PHE A 12 26.20 -48.13 -5.83
CA PHE A 12 25.00 -47.48 -6.32
C PHE A 12 24.92 -46.07 -5.79
N LEU A 13 25.39 -45.11 -6.59
CA LEU A 13 25.06 -43.67 -6.37
C LEU A 13 23.58 -43.49 -6.68
N GLY A 14 22.78 -43.50 -5.64
CA GLY A 14 21.37 -43.10 -5.72
C GLY A 14 21.31 -41.63 -6.06
N PHE A 15 21.03 -41.32 -7.33
CA PHE A 15 20.60 -39.96 -7.70
C PHE A 15 19.20 -39.74 -7.11
N SER A 16 19.15 -39.12 -5.92
CA SER A 16 17.91 -38.53 -5.44
C SER A 16 17.59 -37.37 -6.39
N ASN A 17 16.54 -37.54 -7.20
CA ASN A 17 15.95 -36.45 -7.93
C ASN A 17 15.44 -35.43 -6.92
N VAL A 18 16.25 -34.42 -6.61
CA VAL A 18 15.78 -33.22 -5.93
C VAL A 18 14.98 -32.45 -6.97
N SER A 19 13.69 -32.78 -7.08
CA SER A 19 12.76 -31.93 -7.76
C SER A 19 12.66 -30.66 -6.92
N ALA A 20 13.32 -29.59 -7.36
CA ALA A 20 13.06 -28.26 -6.83
C ALA A 20 11.56 -28.00 -7.04
N GLN A 21 10.77 -28.12 -5.99
CA GLN A 21 9.39 -27.66 -6.02
C GLN A 21 9.44 -26.17 -6.25
N ILE A 22 9.15 -25.76 -7.49
CA ILE A 22 8.81 -24.37 -7.82
C ILE A 22 7.54 -24.09 -7.03
N ARG A 23 7.66 -23.47 -5.86
CA ARG A 23 6.50 -22.98 -5.15
C ARG A 23 5.86 -21.92 -6.03
N PRO A 24 4.55 -22.03 -6.31
CA PRO A 24 3.87 -21.01 -7.08
C PRO A 24 4.06 -19.68 -6.38
N PHE A 25 4.24 -18.62 -7.17
CA PHE A 25 4.34 -17.23 -6.74
C PHE A 25 3.22 -16.94 -5.72
N GLN A 26 3.60 -16.75 -4.47
CA GLN A 26 2.64 -16.48 -3.42
C GLN A 26 2.36 -14.97 -3.41
N GLY A 27 1.10 -14.62 -3.53
CA GLY A 27 0.62 -13.27 -3.72
C GLY A 27 0.83 -12.33 -2.52
N ILE A 28 0.36 -11.12 -2.64
CA ILE A 28 0.24 -10.17 -1.53
C ILE A 28 -0.88 -10.67 -0.62
N TYR A 29 -0.60 -10.88 0.65
CA TYR A 29 -1.58 -11.23 1.67
C TYR A 29 -1.90 -10.00 2.50
N ASN A 30 -3.16 -9.66 2.60
CA ASN A 30 -3.61 -8.64 3.54
C ASN A 30 -3.51 -9.22 4.95
N LEU A 31 -2.75 -8.58 5.82
CA LEU A 31 -2.63 -8.94 7.22
C LEU A 31 -3.70 -8.28 8.06
N ASP A 32 -4.02 -7.03 7.72
CA ASP A 32 -5.01 -6.22 8.41
C ASP A 32 -5.42 -5.03 7.54
N SER A 33 -6.67 -4.58 7.68
CA SER A 33 -7.21 -3.41 6.98
C SER A 33 -8.09 -2.62 7.92
N CYS A 34 -8.15 -1.31 7.69
CA CYS A 34 -8.96 -0.40 8.45
C CYS A 34 -9.56 0.68 7.60
N ASP A 35 -10.89 0.68 7.51
CA ASP A 35 -11.73 1.66 6.85
C ASP A 35 -12.31 2.71 7.82
N PHE A 36 -11.96 2.63 9.11
CA PHE A 36 -12.41 3.51 10.19
C PHE A 36 -13.93 3.50 10.48
N GLU A 37 -14.69 2.57 9.88
CA GLU A 37 -16.13 2.46 10.08
C GLU A 37 -16.51 1.63 11.31
N SER A 38 -15.74 0.60 11.57
CA SER A 38 -15.91 -0.22 12.77
C SER A 38 -14.97 0.23 13.87
N SER A 39 -15.40 0.10 15.10
CA SER A 39 -14.75 0.58 16.31
C SER A 39 -13.40 -0.02 16.56
N ALA A 40 -12.36 0.27 15.97
CA ALA A 40 -11.01 -0.02 16.38
C ALA A 40 -10.11 -0.64 15.32
N CYS A 41 -9.47 0.20 14.57
CA CYS A 41 -8.12 -0.11 14.14
C CYS A 41 -7.23 -0.26 15.37
N GLN A 42 -7.08 -1.47 15.88
CA GLN A 42 -6.34 -1.77 17.12
C GLN A 42 -4.88 -1.31 17.08
N TYR A 43 -4.38 -1.02 15.88
CA TYR A 43 -3.00 -0.58 15.65
C TYR A 43 -2.84 0.93 15.49
N VAL A 44 -3.94 1.69 15.46
CA VAL A 44 -3.92 3.17 15.42
C VAL A 44 -4.12 3.71 16.83
N SER A 45 -3.27 4.63 17.26
CA SER A 45 -3.38 5.28 18.56
C SER A 45 -3.15 6.79 18.45
N PHE A 46 -4.04 7.55 19.06
CA PHE A 46 -3.93 9.01 19.16
C PHE A 46 -3.27 9.40 20.47
N THR A 47 -2.56 10.52 20.48
CA THR A 47 -2.06 11.10 21.73
C THR A 47 -3.22 11.75 22.50
N ASN A 48 -3.12 11.75 23.83
CA ASN A 48 -4.07 12.44 24.70
C ASN A 48 -3.74 13.94 24.86
N ASP A 49 -2.91 14.51 23.99
CA ASP A 49 -2.58 15.94 23.99
C ASP A 49 -3.80 16.75 23.54
N SER A 50 -4.20 17.72 24.32
CA SER A 50 -5.30 18.64 24.01
C SER A 50 -5.07 19.47 22.75
N ASN A 51 -3.81 19.62 22.31
CA ASN A 51 -3.44 20.31 21.09
C ASN A 51 -3.41 19.37 19.86
N ASN A 52 -3.70 18.09 20.05
CA ASN A 52 -3.71 17.15 18.95
C ASN A 52 -4.90 17.43 18.02
N VAL A 53 -4.61 17.84 16.79
CA VAL A 53 -5.65 18.14 15.79
C VAL A 53 -6.21 16.91 15.09
N TRP A 54 -5.60 15.76 15.24
CA TRP A 54 -6.06 14.54 14.60
C TRP A 54 -7.33 14.01 15.26
N GLN A 55 -8.35 13.80 14.45
CA GLN A 55 -9.67 13.30 14.84
C GLN A 55 -10.07 12.14 13.93
N LEU A 56 -10.66 11.13 14.52
CA LEU A 56 -11.38 10.08 13.78
C LEU A 56 -12.87 10.45 13.73
N GLY A 57 -13.42 10.57 12.53
CA GLY A 57 -14.83 10.89 12.36
C GLY A 57 -15.19 11.30 10.94
N LYS A 58 -16.45 11.71 10.78
CA LYS A 58 -16.99 12.15 9.50
C LYS A 58 -16.39 13.51 9.11
N PRO A 59 -15.66 13.60 7.99
CA PRO A 59 -15.18 14.89 7.51
C PRO A 59 -16.35 15.77 7.05
N ASN A 60 -16.29 17.06 7.39
CA ASN A 60 -17.33 18.04 7.07
C ASN A 60 -16.69 19.40 6.73
N LYS A 61 -15.81 19.42 5.74
CA LYS A 61 -15.15 20.60 5.21
C LYS A 61 -15.38 20.71 3.71
N VAL A 62 -15.29 21.90 3.15
CA VAL A 62 -15.51 22.13 1.71
C VAL A 62 -14.66 21.24 0.80
N LEU A 63 -13.38 20.99 1.18
CA LEU A 63 -12.48 20.15 0.39
C LEU A 63 -12.37 18.71 0.91
N PHE A 64 -12.76 18.48 2.17
CA PHE A 64 -12.85 17.16 2.79
C PHE A 64 -14.28 16.95 3.23
N ASP A 65 -15.18 16.80 2.26
CA ASP A 65 -16.62 16.64 2.42
C ASP A 65 -17.04 15.18 2.67
N SER A 66 -16.13 14.26 2.37
CA SER A 66 -16.38 12.81 2.48
C SER A 66 -15.08 12.05 2.76
N ALA A 67 -15.21 10.91 3.42
CA ALA A 67 -14.18 9.89 3.47
C ALA A 67 -13.96 9.28 2.07
N TYR A 68 -12.89 8.49 1.89
CA TYR A 68 -12.67 7.74 0.66
C TYR A 68 -13.65 6.56 0.59
N SER A 69 -13.82 5.85 1.68
CA SER A 69 -14.80 4.78 1.86
C SER A 69 -15.68 5.07 3.08
N GLY A 70 -16.91 4.59 3.10
CA GLY A 70 -17.83 4.78 4.22
C GLY A 70 -18.08 6.23 4.63
N ASN A 71 -18.06 6.50 5.94
CA ASN A 71 -18.38 7.81 6.51
C ASN A 71 -17.23 8.47 7.26
N ASN A 72 -16.29 7.69 7.81
CA ASN A 72 -15.27 8.15 8.75
C ASN A 72 -13.87 8.07 8.14
N ALA A 73 -13.01 8.99 8.54
CA ALA A 73 -11.60 9.03 8.20
C ALA A 73 -10.81 9.64 9.36
N ILE A 74 -9.48 9.53 9.33
CA ILE A 74 -8.60 10.30 10.19
C ILE A 74 -8.35 11.66 9.53
N VAL A 75 -8.66 12.75 10.22
CA VAL A 75 -8.61 14.12 9.67
C VAL A 75 -7.94 15.06 10.66
N THR A 76 -7.17 16.01 10.16
CA THR A 76 -6.71 17.17 10.95
C THR A 76 -7.89 18.13 11.14
N ASP A 77 -8.62 17.98 12.21
CA ASP A 77 -9.95 18.56 12.51
C ASP A 77 -11.01 18.13 11.48
N THR A 78 -12.16 17.68 11.91
CA THR A 78 -13.25 17.22 11.03
C THR A 78 -14.08 18.34 10.43
N THR A 79 -14.06 19.53 11.03
CA THR A 79 -14.95 20.67 10.69
C THR A 79 -14.22 21.96 10.36
N ASN A 80 -13.10 22.27 11.06
CA ASN A 80 -12.41 23.52 10.95
C ASN A 80 -11.11 23.38 10.14
N SER A 81 -10.56 24.51 9.67
CA SER A 81 -9.19 24.60 9.21
C SER A 81 -8.22 24.26 10.34
N TYR A 82 -7.07 23.70 10.01
CA TYR A 82 -6.05 23.43 11.02
C TYR A 82 -5.54 24.74 11.65
N PRO A 83 -5.15 24.73 12.96
CA PRO A 83 -4.62 25.89 13.65
C PRO A 83 -3.17 26.19 13.25
N VAL A 84 -2.71 27.37 13.56
CA VAL A 84 -1.29 27.78 13.46
C VAL A 84 -0.46 27.21 14.61
N ASN A 85 0.87 27.16 14.43
CA ASN A 85 1.83 26.70 15.43
C ASN A 85 1.50 25.32 16.01
N ASN A 86 0.97 24.45 15.19
CA ASN A 86 0.61 23.10 15.61
C ASN A 86 1.69 22.10 15.25
N HIS A 87 1.90 21.14 16.15
CA HIS A 87 2.64 19.92 15.88
C HIS A 87 1.94 18.79 16.63
N SER A 88 1.28 17.93 15.90
CA SER A 88 0.51 16.82 16.44
C SER A 88 0.68 15.57 15.61
N TYR A 89 0.34 14.42 16.18
CA TYR A 89 0.55 13.14 15.52
C TYR A 89 -0.41 12.05 16.01
N PHE A 90 -0.51 11.01 15.22
CA PHE A 90 -1.02 9.70 15.65
C PHE A 90 -0.02 8.62 15.24
N ASP A 91 -0.04 7.50 15.94
CA ASP A 91 0.86 6.37 15.73
C ASP A 91 0.12 5.16 15.16
N VAL A 92 0.75 4.50 14.20
CA VAL A 92 0.35 3.20 13.66
C VAL A 92 1.37 2.17 14.13
N ARG A 93 0.92 1.25 14.98
CA ARG A 93 1.76 0.27 15.64
C ARG A 93 1.62 -1.09 14.98
N ILE A 94 2.72 -1.62 14.43
CA ILE A 94 2.76 -2.89 13.71
C ILE A 94 3.61 -3.87 14.50
N VAL A 95 2.95 -4.90 15.05
CA VAL A 95 3.63 -5.94 15.81
C VAL A 95 3.96 -7.11 14.88
N SER A 96 5.22 -7.51 14.84
CA SER A 96 5.61 -8.75 14.20
C SER A 96 5.29 -9.92 15.12
N LYS A 97 4.35 -10.76 14.73
CA LYS A 97 4.12 -12.02 15.45
C LYS A 97 5.32 -12.94 15.22
N ASN A 98 5.77 -13.64 16.26
CA ASN A 98 6.94 -14.52 16.29
C ASN A 98 7.02 -15.59 15.18
N ASN A 99 5.94 -15.84 14.45
CA ASN A 99 5.82 -16.79 13.36
C ASN A 99 5.47 -16.13 12.03
N ALA A 100 5.58 -14.79 11.92
CA ALA A 100 5.35 -14.16 10.63
C ALA A 100 6.48 -14.57 9.67
N PRO A 101 6.13 -15.11 8.49
CA PRO A 101 7.14 -15.53 7.53
C PRO A 101 8.01 -14.33 7.15
N TYR A 102 9.29 -14.61 6.88
CA TYR A 102 10.22 -13.60 6.36
C TYR A 102 9.67 -13.05 5.05
N GLY A 103 9.49 -11.75 4.97
CA GLY A 103 8.96 -11.13 3.77
C GLY A 103 8.82 -9.62 3.90
N ASN A 104 8.52 -8.98 2.77
CA ASN A 104 8.28 -7.55 2.76
C ASN A 104 6.94 -7.21 3.42
N ARG A 105 6.93 -6.15 4.18
CA ARG A 105 5.70 -5.54 4.69
C ARG A 105 5.38 -4.34 3.82
N ILE A 106 4.09 -4.14 3.61
CA ILE A 106 3.56 -3.00 2.88
C ILE A 106 2.52 -2.35 3.77
N ILE A 107 2.65 -1.03 3.94
CA ILE A 107 1.58 -0.18 4.42
C ILE A 107 1.11 0.66 3.25
N SER A 108 -0.19 0.71 3.05
CA SER A 108 -0.81 1.60 2.09
C SER A 108 -2.00 2.32 2.73
N PHE A 109 -2.30 3.48 2.20
CA PHE A 109 -3.41 4.32 2.65
C PHE A 109 -3.88 5.25 1.54
N LYS A 110 -5.12 5.69 1.62
CA LYS A 110 -5.68 6.75 0.80
C LYS A 110 -5.59 8.07 1.54
N HIS A 111 -5.24 9.15 0.87
CA HIS A 111 -5.20 10.44 1.52
C HIS A 111 -5.44 11.60 0.54
N LYS A 112 -5.85 12.75 1.09
CA LYS A 112 -5.83 14.08 0.45
C LYS A 112 -5.19 15.08 1.39
N PHE A 113 -4.63 16.14 0.84
CA PHE A 113 -4.12 17.26 1.63
C PHE A 113 -4.38 18.59 0.94
N ASP A 114 -4.53 19.63 1.77
CA ASP A 114 -4.63 21.03 1.40
C ASP A 114 -3.97 21.84 2.50
N THR A 115 -2.71 22.23 2.29
CA THR A 115 -1.86 22.90 3.27
C THR A 115 -1.13 24.08 2.62
N ASP A 116 -0.49 24.94 3.40
CA ASP A 116 0.38 25.96 2.86
C ASP A 116 1.64 25.33 2.27
N SER A 117 1.85 25.58 0.98
CA SER A 117 2.87 24.89 0.19
C SER A 117 4.28 25.16 0.72
N LEU A 118 5.03 24.09 0.98
CA LEU A 118 6.39 24.08 1.52
C LEU A 118 6.53 24.80 2.87
N LYS A 119 5.41 25.03 3.56
CA LYS A 119 5.36 25.61 4.90
C LYS A 119 4.77 24.64 5.89
N ASP A 120 3.49 24.32 5.68
CA ASP A 120 2.72 23.41 6.51
C ASP A 120 2.56 22.06 5.81
N GLY A 121 2.34 21.01 6.58
CA GLY A 121 2.10 19.71 5.97
C GLY A 121 2.20 18.53 6.90
N GLY A 122 2.11 17.37 6.28
CA GLY A 122 2.19 16.09 6.96
C GLY A 122 3.43 15.29 6.54
N TYR A 123 4.07 14.64 7.51
CA TYR A 123 5.20 13.76 7.24
C TYR A 123 5.13 12.49 8.10
N ILE A 124 5.79 11.46 7.62
CA ILE A 124 5.75 10.16 8.29
C ILE A 124 7.14 9.83 8.80
N GLU A 125 7.22 9.48 10.08
CA GLU A 125 8.43 8.98 10.71
C GLU A 125 8.24 7.53 11.15
N VAL A 126 9.34 6.82 11.28
CA VAL A 126 9.39 5.44 11.75
C VAL A 126 10.31 5.32 12.95
N SER A 127 9.88 4.52 13.91
CA SER A 127 10.68 4.05 15.03
C SER A 127 10.76 2.54 15.03
N TYR A 128 11.97 2.02 15.29
CA TYR A 128 12.26 0.60 15.42
C TYR A 128 12.65 0.21 16.84
N ASP A 129 12.69 1.17 17.75
CA ASP A 129 13.14 1.04 19.12
C ASP A 129 12.07 1.51 20.13
N ASN A 130 10.82 1.24 19.78
CA ASN A 130 9.63 1.52 20.56
C ASN A 130 9.44 3.02 20.89
N GLY A 131 9.81 3.91 19.97
CA GLY A 131 9.60 5.35 20.07
C GLY A 131 10.78 6.14 20.62
N ASN A 132 11.94 5.50 20.90
CA ASN A 132 13.11 6.21 21.41
C ASN A 132 13.81 7.04 20.32
N THR A 133 13.87 6.53 19.09
CA THR A 133 14.41 7.28 17.95
C THR A 133 13.44 7.28 16.78
N TRP A 134 13.46 8.36 15.99
CA TRP A 134 12.56 8.59 14.87
C TRP A 134 13.34 8.99 13.61
N ASN A 135 13.00 8.38 12.48
CA ASN A 135 13.56 8.71 11.19
C ASN A 135 12.44 8.98 10.19
N ASN A 136 12.57 10.00 9.36
CA ASN A 136 11.62 10.22 8.27
C ASN A 136 11.65 9.02 7.31
N VAL A 137 10.49 8.59 6.84
CA VAL A 137 10.36 7.46 5.91
C VAL A 137 11.01 7.72 4.56
N ILE A 138 11.18 8.99 4.18
CA ILE A 138 12.01 9.42 3.06
C ILE A 138 13.35 9.88 3.63
N TYR A 139 14.42 9.18 3.29
CA TYR A 139 15.75 9.47 3.79
C TYR A 139 16.22 10.87 3.41
N GLN A 140 16.56 11.64 4.44
CA GLN A 140 17.41 12.82 4.30
C GLN A 140 18.86 12.39 4.57
N ASN A 141 19.81 12.73 3.69
CA ASN A 141 21.25 12.68 3.93
C ASN A 141 21.92 11.28 4.04
N GLY A 142 21.49 10.30 3.30
CA GLY A 142 22.28 9.08 3.12
C GLY A 142 22.43 8.15 4.32
N ASP A 143 21.74 8.41 5.42
CA ASP A 143 21.72 7.53 6.58
C ASP A 143 20.98 6.22 6.28
N ARG A 144 21.77 5.15 6.11
CA ARG A 144 21.29 3.79 5.83
C ARG A 144 20.77 3.12 7.10
N LYS A 145 19.63 3.52 7.62
CA LYS A 145 18.98 2.77 8.71
C LYS A 145 17.54 2.48 8.34
N PRO A 146 17.02 1.36 8.85
CA PRO A 146 16.78 0.16 8.06
C PRO A 146 15.91 0.47 6.85
N ALA A 147 16.34 -0.06 5.74
CA ALA A 147 15.93 0.24 4.40
C ALA A 147 14.41 0.25 4.19
N PHE A 148 13.82 1.42 4.00
CA PHE A 148 12.62 1.51 3.18
C PHE A 148 13.00 1.09 1.78
N PHE A 149 12.32 0.11 1.28
CA PHE A 149 12.71 -0.58 0.08
C PHE A 149 12.11 0.08 -1.16
N ALA A 150 10.87 0.52 -1.05
CA ALA A 150 10.16 1.23 -2.10
C ALA A 150 9.03 2.07 -1.53
N THR A 151 8.81 3.22 -2.12
CA THR A 151 7.67 4.09 -1.84
C THR A 151 6.94 4.39 -3.14
N GLU A 152 5.64 4.64 -3.05
CA GLU A 152 4.80 5.03 -4.18
C GLU A 152 3.96 6.21 -3.75
N ASN A 153 3.91 7.25 -4.61
CA ASN A 153 3.18 8.50 -4.38
C ASN A 153 3.47 9.15 -3.01
N MET A 154 4.71 9.06 -2.56
CA MET A 154 5.20 9.75 -1.38
C MET A 154 5.84 11.08 -1.76
N TYR A 155 6.02 11.95 -0.77
CA TYR A 155 6.83 13.15 -0.92
C TYR A 155 8.30 12.82 -1.22
N SER A 156 9.04 13.79 -1.70
CA SER A 156 10.46 13.67 -2.06
C SER A 156 11.36 14.46 -1.12
N ASN A 157 12.67 14.32 -1.25
CA ASN A 157 13.65 15.12 -0.49
C ASN A 157 13.60 16.63 -0.80
N ASN A 158 12.90 17.04 -1.86
CA ASN A 158 12.73 18.44 -2.24
C ASN A 158 11.49 19.09 -1.57
N ASP A 159 10.63 18.32 -0.95
CA ASP A 159 9.38 18.77 -0.35
C ASP A 159 9.59 19.18 1.12
N SER A 160 10.52 20.13 1.36
CA SER A 160 10.89 20.59 2.69
C SER A 160 9.85 21.55 3.27
N LEU A 161 9.40 21.25 4.49
CA LEU A 161 8.49 22.08 5.28
C LEU A 161 9.25 23.13 6.08
N SER A 162 8.54 24.10 6.70
CA SER A 162 9.14 25.18 7.48
C SER A 162 9.99 24.70 8.67
N ASN A 163 9.73 23.50 9.22
CA ASN A 163 10.53 22.89 10.27
C ASN A 163 11.75 22.09 9.77
N GLY A 164 12.04 22.13 8.48
CA GLY A 164 13.14 21.39 7.85
C GLY A 164 12.89 19.90 7.62
N LYS A 165 11.71 19.37 7.99
CA LYS A 165 11.30 18.00 7.63
C LYS A 165 10.78 17.97 6.21
N VAL A 166 10.90 16.83 5.51
CA VAL A 166 10.23 16.64 4.22
C VAL A 166 8.88 15.97 4.43
N GLY A 167 7.87 16.39 3.67
CA GLY A 167 6.49 15.93 3.87
C GLY A 167 5.55 16.30 2.74
N PHE A 168 4.33 15.82 2.81
CA PHE A 168 3.22 16.22 1.94
C PHE A 168 2.84 17.65 2.21
N SER A 169 2.81 18.49 1.18
CA SER A 169 2.53 19.91 1.29
C SER A 169 1.82 20.44 0.05
N GLY A 170 1.12 21.57 0.17
CA GLY A 170 0.33 22.16 -0.90
C GLY A 170 -1.05 21.49 -1.03
N LYS A 171 -1.49 21.22 -2.27
CA LYS A 171 -2.84 20.69 -2.53
C LYS A 171 -2.80 19.48 -3.43
N SER A 172 -3.38 18.37 -2.98
CA SER A 172 -3.58 17.19 -3.81
C SER A 172 -4.70 17.39 -4.84
N LYS A 173 -4.58 16.79 -6.03
CA LYS A 173 -5.63 16.87 -7.08
C LYS A 173 -6.84 15.98 -6.79
N GLY A 174 -6.83 15.23 -5.70
CA GLY A 174 -7.87 14.29 -5.30
C GLY A 174 -7.30 13.32 -4.29
N TRP A 175 -7.94 12.17 -4.14
CA TRP A 175 -7.44 11.09 -3.33
C TRP A 175 -6.18 10.47 -3.97
N ILE A 176 -5.14 10.32 -3.17
CA ILE A 176 -3.88 9.68 -3.54
C ILE A 176 -3.82 8.34 -2.82
N TYR A 177 -3.39 7.30 -3.51
CA TYR A 177 -2.99 6.04 -2.91
C TYR A 177 -1.49 6.08 -2.67
N SER A 178 -1.06 6.09 -1.43
CA SER A 178 0.35 6.03 -1.06
C SER A 178 0.73 4.71 -0.44
N ARG A 179 1.97 4.30 -0.67
CA ARG A 179 2.48 3.01 -0.23
C ARG A 179 3.91 3.12 0.25
N ILE A 180 4.20 2.45 1.36
CA ILE A 180 5.53 2.27 1.94
C ILE A 180 5.77 0.78 2.05
N GLN A 181 6.83 0.29 1.41
CA GLN A 181 7.23 -1.10 1.49
C GLN A 181 8.59 -1.20 2.15
N TRP A 182 8.73 -2.08 3.13
CA TRP A 182 10.03 -2.38 3.74
C TRP A 182 10.28 -3.89 3.79
N VAL A 183 11.55 -4.23 3.73
CA VAL A 183 12.00 -5.60 3.89
C VAL A 183 12.13 -5.88 5.38
N TRP A 184 11.41 -6.89 5.85
CA TRP A 184 11.64 -7.44 7.16
C TRP A 184 12.93 -8.27 7.13
N VAL A 185 14.06 -7.61 7.33
CA VAL A 185 15.38 -8.27 7.26
C VAL A 185 15.73 -8.87 8.61
N TRP A 186 16.50 -9.92 8.56
CA TRP A 186 17.15 -10.60 9.69
C TRP A 186 17.84 -9.67 10.69
N VAL A 187 18.27 -8.51 10.25
CA VAL A 187 18.85 -7.42 11.05
C VAL A 187 17.86 -6.87 12.09
N MET A 188 16.57 -6.99 11.85
CA MET A 188 15.52 -6.51 12.78
C MET A 188 15.40 -7.33 14.06
N LYS A 189 16.01 -8.52 14.14
CA LYS A 189 16.04 -9.33 15.36
C LYS A 189 16.79 -8.61 16.52
N GLN A 190 17.52 -7.56 16.19
CA GLN A 190 18.25 -6.72 17.15
C GLN A 190 17.40 -5.53 17.66
N TYR A 191 16.27 -5.24 17.01
CA TYR A 191 15.34 -4.17 17.35
C TYR A 191 14.03 -4.76 17.90
N SER A 192 13.13 -3.90 18.34
CA SER A 192 11.81 -4.30 18.85
C SER A 192 11.03 -5.11 17.81
N ASP A 193 10.22 -6.08 18.28
CA ASP A 193 9.22 -6.78 17.44
C ASP A 193 8.12 -5.83 16.93
N THR A 194 8.18 -4.57 17.32
CA THR A 194 7.19 -3.55 16.99
C THR A 194 7.83 -2.44 16.17
N ILE A 195 7.24 -2.14 15.02
CA ILE A 195 7.51 -0.93 14.23
C ILE A 195 6.39 0.07 14.53
N ILE A 196 6.77 1.32 14.77
CA ILE A 196 5.82 2.41 14.93
C ILE A 196 6.00 3.37 13.78
N LEU A 197 4.94 3.63 13.02
CA LEU A 197 4.88 4.73 12.08
C LEU A 197 4.12 5.87 12.72
N ARG A 198 4.71 7.04 12.72
CA ARG A 198 4.12 8.28 13.23
C ARG A 198 3.72 9.18 12.09
N PHE A 199 2.45 9.49 12.02
CA PHE A 199 1.88 10.44 11.08
C PHE A 199 1.83 11.80 11.76
N ASN A 200 2.80 12.64 11.44
CA ASN A 200 2.92 13.98 11.97
C ASN A 200 2.18 14.99 11.08
N PHE A 201 1.56 15.97 11.70
CA PHE A 201 1.10 17.19 11.05
C PHE A 201 1.71 18.40 11.72
N MET A 202 2.18 19.36 10.93
CA MET A 202 2.75 20.59 11.45
C MET A 202 2.27 21.80 10.67
N SER A 203 2.14 22.94 11.37
CA SER A 203 1.85 24.24 10.79
C SER A 203 2.73 25.32 11.41
N ASP A 204 3.03 26.34 10.61
CA ASP A 204 3.76 27.52 11.06
C ASP A 204 2.83 28.57 11.73
N SER A 205 3.31 29.80 11.89
CA SER A 205 2.56 30.88 12.56
C SER A 205 1.56 31.62 11.66
N ILE A 206 1.47 31.27 10.37
CA ILE A 206 0.65 31.98 9.39
C ILE A 206 -0.66 31.22 9.15
N GLN A 207 -1.79 31.87 9.44
CA GLN A 207 -3.10 31.27 9.19
C GLN A 207 -3.48 31.36 7.71
N THR A 208 -3.66 30.21 7.06
CA THR A 208 -4.01 30.10 5.65
C THR A 208 -5.43 29.56 5.40
N ASN A 209 -6.16 29.18 6.46
CA ASN A 209 -7.52 28.64 6.41
C ASN A 209 -7.69 27.43 5.49
N LYS A 210 -6.68 26.57 5.44
CA LYS A 210 -6.69 25.37 4.61
C LYS A 210 -7.19 24.15 5.36
N ALA A 211 -7.56 23.09 4.60
CA ALA A 211 -8.24 21.92 5.14
C ALA A 211 -7.33 20.96 5.94
N GLY A 212 -6.01 20.93 5.64
CA GLY A 212 -5.05 20.07 6.32
C GLY A 212 -4.82 18.74 5.63
N TRP A 213 -4.90 17.63 6.36
CA TRP A 213 -4.66 16.29 5.85
C TRP A 213 -5.77 15.32 6.28
N ILE A 214 -6.28 14.53 5.35
CA ILE A 214 -7.25 13.46 5.58
C ILE A 214 -6.66 12.14 5.09
N ILE A 215 -6.84 11.08 5.87
CA ILE A 215 -6.30 9.74 5.63
C ILE A 215 -7.40 8.72 5.85
N ASP A 216 -7.46 7.74 4.93
CA ASP A 216 -8.45 6.67 4.97
C ASP A 216 -7.88 5.36 4.41
N ASP A 217 -8.62 4.25 4.55
CA ASP A 217 -8.30 2.94 3.98
C ASP A 217 -6.85 2.48 4.26
N PHE A 218 -6.50 2.39 5.52
CA PHE A 218 -5.23 1.78 5.91
C PHE A 218 -5.23 0.28 5.63
N MET A 219 -4.16 -0.18 5.00
CA MET A 219 -3.94 -1.61 4.76
C MET A 219 -2.52 -1.99 5.11
N ILE A 220 -2.38 -3.05 5.89
CA ILE A 220 -1.11 -3.72 6.17
C ILE A 220 -1.09 -5.03 5.40
N SER A 221 -0.12 -5.17 4.51
CA SER A 221 0.02 -6.35 3.65
C SER A 221 1.40 -6.97 3.81
N TYR A 222 1.52 -8.21 3.39
CA TYR A 222 2.75 -8.96 3.41
C TYR A 222 2.99 -9.57 2.03
N VAL A 223 4.24 -9.52 1.56
CA VAL A 223 4.69 -10.18 0.33
C VAL A 223 5.64 -11.30 0.71
N ASP A 224 5.26 -12.53 0.45
CA ASP A 224 6.17 -13.67 0.59
C ASP A 224 7.26 -13.59 -0.50
N GLN A 225 8.49 -13.44 -0.06
CA GLN A 225 9.64 -13.63 -0.93
C GLN A 225 10.01 -15.12 -0.89
N GLY A 226 9.27 -15.93 -1.63
CA GLY A 226 9.75 -17.26 -1.93
C GLY A 226 11.20 -17.18 -2.41
N SER A 227 12.06 -18.07 -1.95
CA SER A 227 13.49 -18.17 -2.27
C SER A 227 13.71 -18.44 -3.76
N GLY A 228 13.47 -17.46 -4.60
CA GLY A 228 13.62 -17.50 -6.04
C GLY A 228 13.53 -16.11 -6.62
N VAL A 229 14.64 -15.64 -7.17
CA VAL A 229 14.82 -14.47 -8.02
C VAL A 229 13.89 -13.27 -7.72
N ASN A 230 14.48 -12.20 -7.21
CA ASN A 230 13.87 -10.90 -6.96
C ASN A 230 13.17 -10.33 -8.21
N SER A 231 11.94 -10.70 -8.45
CA SER A 231 11.06 -9.83 -9.19
C SER A 231 10.52 -8.81 -8.20
N ILE A 232 11.17 -7.67 -8.10
CA ILE A 232 10.57 -6.46 -7.58
C ILE A 232 9.37 -6.19 -8.50
N LEU A 233 8.21 -6.72 -8.12
CA LEU A 233 6.98 -6.33 -8.80
C LEU A 233 6.72 -4.87 -8.43
N LYS A 234 7.33 -3.97 -9.19
CA LYS A 234 6.73 -2.69 -9.46
C LYS A 234 5.39 -3.00 -10.12
N ARG A 235 4.36 -3.28 -9.37
CA ARG A 235 3.00 -3.13 -9.88
C ARG A 235 2.79 -1.63 -10.01
N SER A 236 3.33 -1.10 -11.09
CA SER A 236 3.14 0.30 -11.43
C SER A 236 1.68 0.62 -11.66
N THR A 237 0.87 -0.39 -12.00
CA THR A 237 -0.55 -0.22 -12.32
C THR A 237 -1.30 -1.54 -12.06
N TYR A 238 -2.48 -1.46 -11.42
CA TYR A 238 -3.37 -2.60 -11.14
C TYR A 238 -4.84 -2.18 -11.25
N LEU A 239 -5.74 -3.17 -11.29
CA LEU A 239 -7.19 -2.95 -11.39
C LEU A 239 -7.86 -3.08 -10.01
N GLU A 240 -8.81 -2.21 -9.73
CA GLU A 240 -9.85 -2.44 -8.71
C GLU A 240 -11.21 -2.56 -9.40
N ILE A 241 -11.98 -3.58 -9.09
CA ILE A 241 -13.28 -3.85 -9.72
C ILE A 241 -14.31 -4.06 -8.62
N SER A 242 -15.31 -3.20 -8.58
CA SER A 242 -16.37 -3.25 -7.57
C SER A 242 -17.71 -2.73 -8.12
N PRO A 243 -18.82 -3.39 -7.78
CA PRO A 243 -18.94 -4.64 -7.04
C PRO A 243 -18.52 -5.87 -7.85
N ASN A 244 -18.32 -7.03 -7.17
CA ASN A 244 -18.18 -8.34 -7.78
C ASN A 244 -18.94 -9.34 -6.88
N PRO A 245 -20.03 -9.97 -7.31
CA PRO A 245 -20.57 -10.04 -8.69
C PRO A 245 -20.90 -8.68 -9.30
N ILE A 246 -20.75 -8.60 -10.62
CA ILE A 246 -20.92 -7.34 -11.36
C ILE A 246 -22.39 -6.99 -11.60
N ASN A 247 -22.67 -5.69 -11.65
CA ASN A 247 -23.97 -5.14 -12.01
C ASN A 247 -23.85 -4.07 -13.13
N GLU A 248 -24.91 -3.36 -13.40
CA GLU A 248 -24.97 -2.32 -14.47
C GLU A 248 -23.97 -1.16 -14.26
N ASN A 249 -23.54 -0.94 -13.02
CA ASN A 249 -22.68 0.18 -12.63
C ASN A 249 -21.36 -0.27 -12.01
N THR A 250 -20.88 -1.47 -12.36
CA THR A 250 -19.59 -1.94 -11.84
C THR A 250 -18.44 -1.05 -12.32
N LYS A 251 -17.70 -0.50 -11.39
CA LYS A 251 -16.55 0.35 -11.66
C LYS A 251 -15.27 -0.46 -11.76
N ILE A 252 -14.48 -0.14 -12.76
CA ILE A 252 -13.09 -0.60 -12.90
C ILE A 252 -12.21 0.62 -12.71
N ASN A 253 -11.39 0.64 -11.67
CA ASN A 253 -10.43 1.70 -11.40
C ASN A 253 -9.01 1.20 -11.76
N LEU A 254 -8.27 1.97 -12.52
CA LEU A 254 -6.84 1.80 -12.70
C LEU A 254 -6.11 2.51 -11.56
N MET A 255 -5.36 1.73 -10.79
CA MET A 255 -4.61 2.22 -9.64
C MET A 255 -3.11 2.19 -9.91
N GLY A 256 -2.38 3.16 -9.33
CA GLY A 256 -0.92 3.26 -9.44
C GLY A 256 -0.44 4.31 -10.44
N THR A 257 0.84 4.23 -10.85
CA THR A 257 1.44 5.20 -11.79
C THR A 257 0.95 4.92 -13.21
N ILE A 258 0.12 5.81 -13.74
CA ILE A 258 -0.49 5.64 -15.05
C ILE A 258 0.22 6.51 -16.07
N GLY A 259 0.90 5.84 -17.00
CA GLY A 259 1.38 6.45 -18.23
C GLY A 259 0.37 6.25 -19.37
N SER A 260 0.75 6.56 -20.58
CA SER A 260 0.00 6.23 -21.81
C SER A 260 0.08 4.74 -22.15
N ASN A 261 -0.86 4.25 -22.98
CA ASN A 261 -0.86 2.93 -23.62
C ASN A 261 -1.31 1.74 -22.76
N TYR A 262 -2.30 1.95 -21.88
CA TYR A 262 -2.99 0.85 -21.21
C TYR A 262 -4.27 0.46 -21.96
N SER A 263 -4.58 -0.83 -21.98
CA SER A 263 -5.84 -1.38 -22.48
C SER A 263 -6.45 -2.34 -21.48
N ILE A 264 -7.77 -2.35 -21.40
CA ILE A 264 -8.53 -3.30 -20.60
C ILE A 264 -9.40 -4.14 -21.52
N THR A 265 -9.33 -5.45 -21.35
CA THR A 265 -10.08 -6.40 -22.17
C THR A 265 -10.86 -7.36 -21.26
N LEU A 266 -12.12 -7.59 -21.60
CA LEU A 266 -12.96 -8.63 -20.98
C LEU A 266 -12.81 -9.93 -21.77
N LEU A 267 -12.46 -11.00 -21.09
CA LEU A 267 -12.29 -12.33 -21.66
C LEU A 267 -13.33 -13.31 -21.08
N ASN A 268 -13.75 -14.28 -21.88
CA ASN A 268 -14.51 -15.43 -21.39
C ASN A 268 -13.58 -16.49 -20.77
N ILE A 269 -14.16 -17.60 -20.28
CA ILE A 269 -13.41 -18.69 -19.65
C ILE A 269 -12.44 -19.43 -20.60
N LEU A 270 -12.61 -19.28 -21.91
CA LEU A 270 -11.73 -19.83 -22.93
C LEU A 270 -10.60 -18.85 -23.33
N GLY A 271 -10.54 -17.68 -22.69
CA GLY A 271 -9.56 -16.64 -23.00
C GLY A 271 -9.88 -15.83 -24.26
N GLN A 272 -11.06 -15.98 -24.84
CA GLN A 272 -11.47 -15.20 -26.01
C GLN A 272 -11.96 -13.83 -25.57
N THR A 273 -11.59 -12.79 -26.35
CA THR A 273 -12.04 -11.42 -26.13
C THR A 273 -13.54 -11.29 -26.33
N VAL A 274 -14.24 -10.85 -25.29
CA VAL A 274 -15.67 -10.54 -25.31
C VAL A 274 -15.88 -9.05 -25.63
N LYS A 275 -15.08 -8.19 -25.01
CA LYS A 275 -15.19 -6.74 -25.15
C LYS A 275 -13.87 -6.05 -24.78
N ASN A 276 -13.52 -5.00 -25.53
CA ASN A 276 -12.53 -4.01 -25.09
C ASN A 276 -13.25 -2.94 -24.26
N ILE A 277 -12.62 -2.49 -23.19
CA ILE A 277 -13.19 -1.55 -22.23
C ILE A 277 -12.38 -0.26 -22.32
N ASP A 278 -13.05 0.83 -22.68
CA ASP A 278 -12.44 2.15 -22.78
C ASP A 278 -12.26 2.73 -21.37
N VAL A 279 -11.09 3.28 -21.11
CA VAL A 279 -10.73 3.90 -19.83
C VAL A 279 -10.67 5.41 -20.01
N ILE A 280 -11.44 6.13 -19.22
CA ILE A 280 -11.45 7.60 -19.19
C ILE A 280 -11.07 8.01 -17.77
N ASP A 281 -10.07 8.88 -17.64
CA ASP A 281 -9.61 9.39 -16.34
C ASP A 281 -9.34 8.29 -15.30
N GLN A 282 -8.70 7.19 -15.73
CA GLN A 282 -8.34 6.05 -14.90
C GLN A 282 -9.54 5.20 -14.41
N GLN A 283 -10.72 5.44 -14.96
CA GLN A 283 -11.93 4.71 -14.63
C GLN A 283 -12.61 4.16 -15.88
N ALA A 284 -13.29 3.04 -15.71
CA ALA A 284 -14.20 2.49 -16.70
C ALA A 284 -15.44 1.93 -15.99
N ILE A 285 -16.57 1.92 -16.71
CA ILE A 285 -17.80 1.27 -16.24
C ILE A 285 -17.97 -0.02 -17.04
N LEU A 286 -18.05 -1.11 -16.31
CA LEU A 286 -18.39 -2.41 -16.87
C LEU A 286 -19.86 -2.70 -16.57
N ASN A 287 -20.67 -2.65 -17.65
CA ASN A 287 -22.07 -3.01 -17.59
C ASN A 287 -22.25 -4.50 -17.88
N ASN A 288 -23.08 -5.20 -17.11
CA ASN A 288 -23.39 -6.62 -17.30
C ASN A 288 -24.44 -6.87 -18.41
N GLN A 289 -25.04 -5.83 -19.00
CA GLN A 289 -25.96 -5.97 -20.10
C GLN A 289 -25.29 -6.68 -21.28
N ASN A 290 -25.97 -7.67 -21.84
CA ASN A 290 -25.49 -8.54 -22.92
C ASN A 290 -24.35 -9.52 -22.54
N LEU A 291 -24.01 -9.64 -21.25
CA LEU A 291 -23.14 -10.71 -20.76
C LEU A 291 -24.01 -11.89 -20.28
N LYS A 292 -23.65 -13.08 -20.67
CA LYS A 292 -24.27 -14.31 -20.11
C LYS A 292 -23.78 -14.52 -18.69
N GLN A 293 -24.65 -15.05 -17.84
CA GLN A 293 -24.28 -15.48 -16.51
C GLN A 293 -23.06 -16.42 -16.55
N GLY A 294 -22.08 -16.16 -15.69
CA GLY A 294 -20.86 -16.96 -15.67
C GLY A 294 -19.62 -16.23 -15.15
N ILE A 295 -18.48 -16.88 -15.35
CA ILE A 295 -17.17 -16.36 -14.97
C ILE A 295 -16.50 -15.71 -16.18
N TYR A 296 -15.94 -14.53 -15.95
CA TYR A 296 -15.16 -13.76 -16.93
C TYR A 296 -13.85 -13.31 -16.29
N PHE A 297 -12.93 -12.84 -17.13
CA PHE A 297 -11.66 -12.27 -16.70
C PHE A 297 -11.47 -10.88 -17.29
N VAL A 298 -11.16 -9.91 -16.45
CA VAL A 298 -10.75 -8.56 -16.85
C VAL A 298 -9.24 -8.52 -16.87
N GLN A 299 -8.67 -8.26 -18.04
CA GLN A 299 -7.24 -8.25 -18.27
C GLN A 299 -6.75 -6.84 -18.55
N LEU A 300 -5.77 -6.38 -17.78
CA LEU A 300 -5.03 -5.15 -17.99
C LEU A 300 -3.75 -5.43 -18.77
N LYS A 301 -3.53 -4.69 -19.83
CA LYS A 301 -2.29 -4.72 -20.61
C LYS A 301 -1.66 -3.34 -20.70
N LYS A 302 -0.35 -3.32 -20.81
CA LYS A 302 0.42 -2.17 -21.28
C LYS A 302 1.10 -2.59 -22.58
N GLU A 303 0.70 -1.97 -23.69
CA GLU A 303 1.07 -2.47 -25.02
C GLU A 303 0.67 -3.95 -25.15
N GLU A 304 1.61 -4.86 -25.44
CA GLU A 304 1.34 -6.30 -25.55
C GLU A 304 1.56 -7.07 -24.24
N GLN A 305 2.09 -6.42 -23.20
CA GLN A 305 2.39 -7.07 -21.93
C GLN A 305 1.16 -7.12 -21.00
N VAL A 306 0.77 -8.31 -20.59
CA VAL A 306 -0.25 -8.50 -19.55
C VAL A 306 0.32 -8.10 -18.20
N LEU A 307 -0.31 -7.13 -17.54
CA LEU A 307 0.08 -6.66 -16.21
C LEU A 307 -0.74 -7.36 -15.12
N GLU A 308 -2.04 -7.52 -15.34
CA GLU A 308 -2.94 -8.12 -14.36
C GLU A 308 -4.14 -8.79 -15.03
N THR A 309 -4.69 -9.82 -14.38
CA THR A 309 -5.95 -10.45 -14.77
C THR A 309 -6.79 -10.68 -13.50
N LYS A 310 -8.02 -10.16 -13.49
CA LYS A 310 -8.98 -10.35 -12.39
C LYS A 310 -10.20 -11.13 -12.82
N LYS A 311 -10.61 -12.07 -11.97
CA LYS A 311 -11.86 -12.83 -12.13
C LYS A 311 -13.04 -11.97 -11.69
N ILE A 312 -14.09 -11.95 -12.50
CA ILE A 312 -15.40 -11.39 -12.17
C ILE A 312 -16.50 -12.43 -12.37
N ILE A 313 -17.63 -12.19 -11.71
CA ILE A 313 -18.81 -13.04 -11.77
C ILE A 313 -19.98 -12.21 -12.32
N VAL A 314 -20.69 -12.74 -13.30
CA VAL A 314 -21.94 -12.18 -13.85
C VAL A 314 -23.07 -13.09 -13.36
N GLU A 315 -24.03 -12.53 -12.63
CA GLU A 315 -25.25 -13.21 -12.15
C GLU A 315 -26.47 -12.92 -13.02
#